data_c42b69130e78f588df14616a462ebbf8
#
_entry.id   c42b69130e78f588df14616a462ebbf8
#
_cell.length_a   1.000
_cell.length_b   1.000
_cell.length_c   1.000
_cell.angle_alpha   90.00
_cell.angle_beta   90.00
_cell.angle_gamma   90.00
#
_symmetry.space_group_name_H-M   'P 1'
#
loop_
_entity.id
_entity.type
_entity.pdbx_description
1 polymer ?
#
loop_
_entity_poly.entity_id
_entity_poly.type
_entity_poly.pdbx_seq_one_letter_code
_entity_poly.pdbx_strand_id
1 'polypeptide(L)'
;MPTTARTTPATHALADLVGAAQQVPLVTGGTVRYANLDIAASAPALRSVADRVVEFLPYYSSVHRGAGYASAVSTAAYETARRSIGAFVGARADDVVQVVRHTTDALNLLASAVPGDVVHLDVEHHANLLPWQRLGARARAVVARATVAETLAAVEAELVRAPASLLAVTGASNVTGEILPLAELVEIAHRHGARIAVDGAQLVPHHRVHLERLGIDYLAFSGHKLYAPYGAGVLVGRRDWLESAPPYLAGGGAVRSVTLDHTTWAPVPARHEAGTPNVVGAVALAAACEAIAALPDSELRLHEERLRDRLLCALEFLEVPTLQLWRGEVEAIGVVTFTVDGYDAELVAQYLSAEHGVGVRDGRFCAHPLLARLNGGRTAVRASLGLGSTTEDVDRLVAGIAQLVAQGPAWTYDAEGRPAPDPRPLPAWVTETGAGPACA
;
A
#
# COMPACT_ATOMS: atom_id res chain seq x y z
N MET A 1 38.89 -21.08 -11.87
CA MET A 1 39.09 -19.63 -12.11
C MET A 1 38.18 -18.89 -11.17
N PRO A 2 38.64 -17.96 -10.34
CA PRO A 2 37.75 -17.22 -9.44
C PRO A 2 36.90 -16.29 -10.28
N THR A 3 35.59 -16.49 -10.21
CA THR A 3 34.58 -15.60 -10.79
C THR A 3 34.70 -14.25 -10.08
N THR A 4 35.17 -13.24 -10.78
CA THR A 4 35.18 -11.86 -10.31
C THR A 4 33.74 -11.49 -9.96
N ALA A 5 33.45 -11.31 -8.68
CA ALA A 5 32.20 -10.76 -8.22
C ALA A 5 32.02 -9.39 -8.91
N ARG A 6 31.06 -9.26 -9.81
CA ARG A 6 30.64 -7.98 -10.36
C ARG A 6 30.10 -7.16 -9.18
N THR A 7 30.87 -6.20 -8.72
CA THR A 7 30.39 -5.21 -7.75
C THR A 7 29.27 -4.40 -8.42
N THR A 8 28.04 -4.72 -8.09
CA THR A 8 26.89 -3.89 -8.50
C THR A 8 27.10 -2.48 -7.92
N PRO A 9 26.94 -1.43 -8.72
CA PRO A 9 27.09 -0.05 -8.23
C PRO A 9 26.18 0.21 -7.02
N ALA A 10 26.67 0.99 -6.06
CA ALA A 10 25.86 1.39 -4.91
C ALA A 10 24.61 2.16 -5.38
N THR A 11 23.45 1.77 -4.87
CA THR A 11 22.17 2.45 -5.12
C THR A 11 21.91 3.43 -3.99
N HIS A 12 21.74 4.71 -4.33
CA HIS A 12 21.44 5.80 -3.39
C HIS A 12 19.94 6.08 -3.38
N ALA A 13 19.45 6.76 -2.33
CA ALA A 13 18.05 7.19 -2.27
C ALA A 13 17.68 8.05 -3.49
N LEU A 14 16.50 7.82 -4.06
CA LEU A 14 15.96 8.61 -5.19
C LEU A 14 15.29 9.89 -4.74
N ALA A 15 14.82 9.95 -3.49
CA ALA A 15 14.11 11.11 -2.98
C ALA A 15 14.46 11.38 -1.51
N ASP A 16 14.38 12.66 -1.12
CA ASP A 16 14.56 13.07 0.28
C ASP A 16 13.29 12.79 1.09
N LEU A 17 13.46 11.98 2.14
CA LEU A 17 12.38 11.60 3.05
C LEU A 17 12.56 12.27 4.41
N VAL A 18 11.44 12.62 5.03
CA VAL A 18 11.43 13.05 6.43
C VAL A 18 11.89 11.90 7.32
N GLY A 19 12.91 12.13 8.12
CA GLY A 19 13.47 11.11 9.02
C GLY A 19 14.54 10.21 8.38
N ALA A 20 14.99 10.44 7.13
CA ALA A 20 15.99 9.60 6.46
C ALA A 20 17.33 9.47 7.21
N ALA A 21 17.70 10.49 8.01
CA ALA A 21 18.92 10.51 8.82
C ALA A 21 18.66 10.18 10.31
N GLN A 22 17.46 9.68 10.66
CA GLN A 22 17.10 9.40 12.05
C GLN A 22 18.07 8.37 12.67
N GLN A 23 18.62 8.74 13.86
CA GLN A 23 19.41 7.82 14.65
C GLN A 23 18.51 7.07 15.63
N VAL A 24 18.70 5.77 15.75
CA VAL A 24 17.97 4.91 16.69
C VAL A 24 18.94 4.22 17.64
N PRO A 25 18.58 4.07 18.93
CA PRO A 25 19.40 3.37 19.90
C PRO A 25 19.36 1.86 19.65
N LEU A 26 20.50 1.18 19.92
CA LEU A 26 20.59 -0.28 19.92
C LEU A 26 20.57 -0.82 21.36
N VAL A 27 20.05 -2.02 21.57
CA VAL A 27 20.08 -2.71 22.89
C VAL A 27 21.51 -3.02 23.34
N THR A 28 22.41 -3.21 22.39
CA THR A 28 23.84 -3.43 22.61
C THR A 28 24.62 -2.15 22.92
N GLY A 29 23.95 -1.02 22.94
CA GLY A 29 24.52 0.32 23.15
C GLY A 29 24.88 1.04 21.87
N GLY A 30 24.98 2.39 21.99
CA GLY A 30 25.21 3.27 20.84
C GLY A 30 23.96 3.56 20.02
N THR A 31 24.16 4.22 18.88
CA THR A 31 23.10 4.56 17.93
C THR A 31 23.53 4.29 16.50
N VAL A 32 22.58 4.07 15.63
CA VAL A 32 22.81 3.85 14.21
C VAL A 32 21.71 4.55 13.41
N ARG A 33 22.00 4.95 12.16
CA ARG A 33 20.96 5.44 11.25
C ARG A 33 19.90 4.35 11.05
N TYR A 34 18.64 4.68 11.21
CA TYR A 34 17.55 3.76 11.01
C TYR A 34 17.43 3.32 9.54
N ALA A 35 17.46 2.02 9.29
CA ALA A 35 17.19 1.44 7.98
C ALA A 35 15.71 1.03 7.92
N ASN A 36 14.85 1.90 7.37
CA ASN A 36 13.42 1.63 7.25
C ASN A 36 13.14 0.75 6.02
N LEU A 37 12.94 -0.52 6.24
CA LEU A 37 12.55 -1.51 5.24
C LEU A 37 11.12 -2.04 5.47
N ASP A 38 10.23 -1.21 6.07
CA ASP A 38 8.80 -1.49 6.21
C ASP A 38 7.92 -0.47 5.44
N ILE A 39 8.39 -0.03 4.27
CA ILE A 39 7.73 0.98 3.42
C ILE A 39 6.34 0.51 2.95
N ALA A 40 6.17 -0.78 2.68
CA ALA A 40 4.89 -1.34 2.26
C ALA A 40 3.79 -1.30 3.34
N ALA A 41 4.14 -1.14 4.61
CA ALA A 41 3.16 -0.89 5.67
C ALA A 41 2.74 0.58 5.69
N SER A 42 3.71 1.50 5.76
CA SER A 42 3.50 2.95 5.68
C SER A 42 4.81 3.64 5.34
N ALA A 43 4.83 4.48 4.31
CA ALA A 43 6.00 5.22 3.89
C ALA A 43 6.16 6.53 4.69
N PRO A 44 7.40 6.95 5.02
CA PRO A 44 7.66 8.28 5.53
C PRO A 44 7.24 9.35 4.51
N ALA A 45 6.96 10.57 4.96
CA ALA A 45 6.66 11.66 4.04
C ALA A 45 7.87 12.01 3.16
N LEU A 46 7.62 12.30 1.87
CA LEU A 46 8.58 13.06 1.06
C LEU A 46 8.80 14.43 1.71
N ARG A 47 10.03 14.96 1.66
CA ARG A 47 10.33 16.31 2.15
C ARG A 47 9.44 17.34 1.46
N SER A 48 9.31 17.27 0.15
CA SER A 48 8.45 18.16 -0.63
C SER A 48 6.97 18.11 -0.24
N VAL A 49 6.48 16.94 0.20
CA VAL A 49 5.11 16.78 0.71
C VAL A 49 4.94 17.47 2.06
N ALA A 50 5.88 17.28 2.97
CA ALA A 50 5.85 17.94 4.27
C ALA A 50 5.93 19.48 4.13
N ASP A 51 6.79 19.97 3.25
CA ASP A 51 6.95 21.39 2.96
C ASP A 51 5.66 21.98 2.35
N ARG A 52 5.00 21.28 1.42
CA ARG A 52 3.71 21.70 0.86
C ARG A 52 2.61 21.76 1.92
N VAL A 53 2.59 20.83 2.86
CA VAL A 53 1.64 20.88 4.00
C VAL A 53 1.89 22.12 4.86
N VAL A 54 3.13 22.40 5.20
CA VAL A 54 3.51 23.60 6.00
C VAL A 54 3.12 24.90 5.25
N GLU A 55 3.38 24.97 3.94
CA GLU A 55 2.99 26.10 3.07
C GLU A 55 1.47 26.32 3.05
N PHE A 56 0.69 25.24 3.04
CA PHE A 56 -0.77 25.30 2.98
C PHE A 56 -1.43 25.68 4.31
N LEU A 57 -0.88 25.25 5.45
CA LEU A 57 -1.52 25.41 6.77
C LEU A 57 -1.99 26.83 7.12
N PRO A 58 -1.27 27.94 6.77
CA PRO A 58 -1.74 29.30 7.03
C PRO A 58 -3.05 29.66 6.31
N TYR A 59 -3.41 28.95 5.24
CA TYR A 59 -4.62 29.16 4.44
C TYR A 59 -5.74 28.17 4.75
N TYR A 60 -5.49 27.22 5.67
CA TYR A 60 -6.49 26.21 6.01
C TYR A 60 -7.77 26.84 6.60
N SER A 61 -8.91 26.52 5.98
CA SER A 61 -10.22 26.99 6.39
C SER A 61 -11.32 26.04 5.89
N SER A 62 -12.60 26.44 6.02
CA SER A 62 -13.74 25.68 5.49
C SER A 62 -13.65 25.50 3.98
N VAL A 63 -14.18 24.38 3.48
CA VAL A 63 -14.18 24.02 2.06
C VAL A 63 -15.60 24.03 1.53
N HIS A 64 -15.80 24.61 0.33
CA HIS A 64 -17.05 24.70 -0.43
C HIS A 64 -18.18 25.56 0.22
N ARG A 65 -18.04 26.04 1.46
CA ARG A 65 -19.14 26.63 2.23
C ARG A 65 -18.83 27.98 2.85
N GLY A 66 -17.62 28.50 2.68
CA GLY A 66 -17.22 29.78 3.23
C GLY A 66 -17.03 30.86 2.16
N ALA A 67 -17.37 32.09 2.49
CA ALA A 67 -17.14 33.24 1.62
C ALA A 67 -15.81 33.98 1.84
N GLY A 68 -15.05 33.56 2.87
CA GLY A 68 -13.78 34.19 3.20
C GLY A 68 -12.64 33.78 2.26
N TYR A 69 -11.61 34.62 2.13
CA TYR A 69 -10.44 34.37 1.29
C TYR A 69 -9.78 33.02 1.58
N ALA A 70 -9.51 32.69 2.85
CA ALA A 70 -8.91 31.41 3.22
C ALA A 70 -9.79 30.22 2.83
N SER A 71 -11.12 30.34 2.91
CA SER A 71 -12.05 29.31 2.45
C SER A 71 -12.00 29.12 0.92
N ALA A 72 -11.86 30.22 0.17
CA ALA A 72 -11.69 30.14 -1.28
C ALA A 72 -10.37 29.45 -1.64
N VAL A 73 -9.27 29.77 -0.95
CA VAL A 73 -7.96 29.13 -1.12
C VAL A 73 -8.04 27.63 -0.78
N SER A 74 -8.63 27.28 0.37
CA SER A 74 -8.77 25.87 0.80
C SER A 74 -9.61 25.06 -0.21
N THR A 75 -10.69 25.65 -0.72
CA THR A 75 -11.53 25.01 -1.75
C THR A 75 -10.75 24.81 -3.06
N ALA A 76 -10.04 25.84 -3.52
CA ALA A 76 -9.22 25.76 -4.72
C ALA A 76 -8.10 24.72 -4.59
N ALA A 77 -7.43 24.67 -3.42
CA ALA A 77 -6.40 23.67 -3.13
C ALA A 77 -6.95 22.24 -3.16
N TYR A 78 -8.11 22.01 -2.55
CA TYR A 78 -8.76 20.71 -2.51
C TYR A 78 -9.16 20.23 -3.91
N GLU A 79 -9.79 21.09 -4.71
CA GLU A 79 -10.21 20.74 -6.09
C GLU A 79 -9.00 20.61 -7.03
N THR A 80 -7.93 21.36 -6.81
CA THR A 80 -6.67 21.17 -7.54
C THR A 80 -6.03 19.84 -7.18
N ALA A 81 -6.01 19.48 -5.90
CA ALA A 81 -5.51 18.17 -5.45
C ALA A 81 -6.26 17.02 -6.14
N ARG A 82 -7.58 17.11 -6.22
CA ARG A 82 -8.42 16.13 -6.94
C ARG A 82 -8.00 15.98 -8.41
N ARG A 83 -7.76 17.09 -9.11
CA ARG A 83 -7.30 17.09 -10.52
C ARG A 83 -5.88 16.50 -10.66
N SER A 84 -4.93 16.88 -9.81
CA SER A 84 -3.56 16.36 -9.83
C SER A 84 -3.55 14.84 -9.60
N ILE A 85 -4.34 14.34 -8.65
CA ILE A 85 -4.46 12.90 -8.37
C ILE A 85 -5.03 12.17 -9.59
N GLY A 86 -6.11 12.68 -10.19
CA GLY A 86 -6.71 12.09 -11.38
C GLY A 86 -5.74 12.05 -12.57
N ALA A 87 -5.01 13.13 -12.80
CA ALA A 87 -3.99 13.21 -13.85
C ALA A 87 -2.84 12.21 -13.61
N PHE A 88 -2.38 12.07 -12.36
CA PHE A 88 -1.31 11.15 -11.99
C PHE A 88 -1.63 9.68 -12.35
N VAL A 89 -2.86 9.25 -12.19
CA VAL A 89 -3.29 7.89 -12.52
C VAL A 89 -3.93 7.76 -13.90
N GLY A 90 -3.90 8.81 -14.73
CA GLY A 90 -4.47 8.80 -16.08
C GLY A 90 -5.97 8.50 -16.08
N ALA A 91 -6.71 9.17 -15.20
CA ALA A 91 -8.16 9.09 -15.16
C ALA A 91 -8.78 9.68 -16.43
N ARG A 92 -9.94 9.14 -16.86
CA ARG A 92 -10.73 9.69 -17.98
C ARG A 92 -11.40 11.00 -17.57
N ALA A 93 -11.80 11.80 -18.53
CA ALA A 93 -12.44 13.09 -18.29
C ALA A 93 -13.75 12.98 -17.48
N ASP A 94 -14.47 11.87 -17.59
CA ASP A 94 -15.73 11.58 -16.90
C ASP A 94 -15.58 10.74 -15.64
N ASP A 95 -14.37 10.26 -15.33
CA ASP A 95 -14.09 9.55 -14.09
C ASP A 95 -14.25 10.47 -12.86
N VAL A 96 -14.58 9.87 -11.73
CA VAL A 96 -14.65 10.54 -10.42
C VAL A 96 -13.40 10.21 -9.62
N VAL A 97 -12.79 11.23 -9.05
CA VAL A 97 -11.76 11.09 -8.02
C VAL A 97 -12.44 11.34 -6.67
N GLN A 98 -12.73 10.28 -5.94
CA GLN A 98 -13.38 10.33 -4.64
C GLN A 98 -12.33 10.31 -3.54
N VAL A 99 -12.20 11.40 -2.78
CA VAL A 99 -11.28 11.44 -1.64
C VAL A 99 -11.91 10.68 -0.46
N VAL A 100 -11.13 9.79 0.11
CA VAL A 100 -11.50 8.93 1.25
C VAL A 100 -10.33 8.88 2.24
N ARG A 101 -10.42 8.11 3.32
CA ARG A 101 -9.34 8.00 4.32
C ARG A 101 -8.16 7.15 3.84
N HIS A 102 -8.42 6.05 3.16
CA HIS A 102 -7.42 5.06 2.72
C HIS A 102 -8.07 4.03 1.76
N THR A 103 -7.28 3.13 1.19
CA THR A 103 -7.74 2.08 0.27
C THR A 103 -8.89 1.23 0.84
N THR A 104 -8.82 0.83 2.11
CA THR A 104 -9.91 0.07 2.75
C THR A 104 -11.25 0.83 2.70
N ASP A 105 -11.21 2.14 2.92
CA ASP A 105 -12.39 3.01 2.84
C ASP A 105 -12.91 3.10 1.41
N ALA A 106 -12.01 3.27 0.43
CA ALA A 106 -12.33 3.29 -1.00
C ALA A 106 -13.05 2.01 -1.46
N LEU A 107 -12.53 0.84 -1.07
CA LEU A 107 -13.10 -0.45 -1.45
C LEU A 107 -14.42 -0.74 -0.73
N ASN A 108 -14.61 -0.28 0.51
CA ASN A 108 -15.91 -0.33 1.19
C ASN A 108 -16.95 0.59 0.52
N LEU A 109 -16.54 1.79 0.10
CA LEU A 109 -17.41 2.67 -0.70
C LEU A 109 -17.82 1.98 -2.01
N LEU A 110 -16.86 1.43 -2.75
CA LEU A 110 -17.16 0.73 -3.99
C LEU A 110 -18.10 -0.47 -3.75
N ALA A 111 -17.87 -1.26 -2.69
CA ALA A 111 -18.73 -2.38 -2.33
C ALA A 111 -20.18 -1.96 -2.03
N SER A 112 -20.40 -0.74 -1.53
CA SER A 112 -21.74 -0.19 -1.33
C SER A 112 -22.42 0.27 -2.63
N ALA A 113 -21.66 0.44 -3.72
CA ALA A 113 -22.12 0.97 -5.00
C ALA A 113 -22.25 -0.11 -6.11
N VAL A 114 -21.58 -1.25 -5.97
CA VAL A 114 -21.63 -2.33 -6.97
C VAL A 114 -23.03 -2.92 -7.09
N PRO A 115 -23.64 -2.93 -8.29
CA PRO A 115 -25.03 -3.35 -8.46
C PRO A 115 -25.24 -4.88 -8.49
N GLY A 116 -24.19 -5.67 -8.74
CA GLY A 116 -24.30 -7.13 -8.93
C GLY A 116 -23.22 -7.92 -8.20
N ASP A 117 -22.97 -9.13 -8.68
CA ASP A 117 -21.99 -10.03 -8.09
C ASP A 117 -20.57 -9.55 -8.30
N VAL A 118 -19.68 -9.98 -7.40
CA VAL A 118 -18.25 -9.66 -7.41
C VAL A 118 -17.43 -10.94 -7.45
N VAL A 119 -16.47 -11.02 -8.35
CA VAL A 119 -15.44 -12.06 -8.38
C VAL A 119 -14.14 -11.44 -7.85
N HIS A 120 -13.40 -12.17 -7.02
CA HIS A 120 -12.09 -11.76 -6.51
C HIS A 120 -11.16 -12.96 -6.37
N LEU A 121 -9.85 -12.70 -6.21
CA LEU A 121 -8.88 -13.77 -5.96
C LEU A 121 -8.76 -14.08 -4.45
N ASP A 122 -8.24 -15.26 -4.12
CA ASP A 122 -7.93 -15.67 -2.73
C ASP A 122 -6.61 -15.09 -2.21
N VAL A 123 -5.87 -14.37 -3.05
CA VAL A 123 -4.58 -13.76 -2.71
C VAL A 123 -4.69 -12.32 -2.22
N GLU A 124 -5.91 -11.81 -2.12
CA GLU A 124 -6.21 -10.42 -1.81
C GLU A 124 -5.81 -10.03 -0.37
N HIS A 125 -5.32 -8.79 -0.21
CA HIS A 125 -5.26 -8.16 1.09
C HIS A 125 -6.66 -8.06 1.72
N HIS A 126 -6.79 -8.12 3.04
CA HIS A 126 -8.07 -8.02 3.74
C HIS A 126 -8.92 -6.82 3.31
N ALA A 127 -8.29 -5.70 2.93
CA ALA A 127 -9.01 -4.52 2.42
C ALA A 127 -9.76 -4.79 1.11
N ASN A 128 -9.25 -5.71 0.27
CA ASN A 128 -9.87 -6.13 -1.00
C ASN A 128 -10.55 -7.52 -0.90
N LEU A 129 -10.69 -8.05 0.30
CA LEU A 129 -11.38 -9.32 0.58
C LEU A 129 -12.66 -9.08 1.39
N LEU A 130 -12.52 -8.44 2.56
CA LEU A 130 -13.60 -8.35 3.55
C LEU A 130 -14.81 -7.51 3.10
N PRO A 131 -14.66 -6.39 2.35
CA PRO A 131 -15.82 -5.67 1.84
C PRO A 131 -16.72 -6.54 0.94
N TRP A 132 -16.10 -7.40 0.14
CA TRP A 132 -16.84 -8.32 -0.74
C TRP A 132 -17.52 -9.44 0.05
N GLN A 133 -16.87 -10.01 1.05
CA GLN A 133 -17.50 -11.02 1.91
C GLN A 133 -18.79 -10.53 2.57
N ARG A 134 -18.91 -9.23 2.84
CA ARG A 134 -20.16 -8.63 3.36
C ARG A 134 -21.33 -8.71 2.37
N LEU A 135 -21.07 -8.94 1.09
CA LEU A 135 -22.10 -9.17 0.08
C LEU A 135 -22.66 -10.60 0.10
N GLY A 136 -22.11 -11.47 0.95
CA GLY A 136 -22.54 -12.86 1.09
C GLY A 136 -22.39 -13.64 -0.21
N ALA A 137 -23.42 -14.35 -0.66
CA ALA A 137 -23.39 -15.20 -1.86
C ALA A 137 -23.13 -14.42 -3.16
N ARG A 138 -23.18 -13.10 -3.15
CA ARG A 138 -22.82 -12.24 -4.28
C ARG A 138 -21.29 -12.09 -4.48
N ALA A 139 -20.48 -12.52 -3.51
CA ALA A 139 -19.03 -12.53 -3.65
C ALA A 139 -18.52 -13.94 -3.88
N ARG A 140 -17.71 -14.10 -4.92
CA ARG A 140 -17.16 -15.40 -5.33
C ARG A 140 -15.65 -15.31 -5.41
N ALA A 141 -14.97 -16.19 -4.64
CA ALA A 141 -13.52 -16.26 -4.61
C ALA A 141 -13.02 -17.27 -5.66
N VAL A 142 -12.02 -16.84 -6.43
CA VAL A 142 -11.24 -17.71 -7.33
C VAL A 142 -9.90 -17.99 -6.70
N VAL A 143 -9.54 -19.27 -6.60
CA VAL A 143 -8.23 -19.68 -6.09
C VAL A 143 -7.20 -19.47 -7.19
N ALA A 144 -6.21 -18.61 -6.94
CA ALA A 144 -5.07 -18.42 -7.82
C ALA A 144 -4.32 -19.77 -7.99
N ARG A 145 -3.86 -20.10 -9.17
CA ARG A 145 -3.26 -21.40 -9.49
C ARG A 145 -1.74 -21.35 -9.41
N ALA A 146 -1.08 -22.46 -9.74
CA ALA A 146 0.39 -22.58 -9.69
C ALA A 146 1.07 -21.69 -10.74
N THR A 147 0.39 -21.40 -11.85
CA THR A 147 0.88 -20.52 -12.92
C THR A 147 -0.09 -19.35 -13.16
N VAL A 148 0.43 -18.28 -13.76
CA VAL A 148 -0.36 -17.13 -14.20
C VAL A 148 -1.43 -17.57 -15.21
N ALA A 149 -1.06 -18.36 -16.21
CA ALA A 149 -1.98 -18.81 -17.24
C ALA A 149 -3.17 -19.62 -16.67
N GLU A 150 -2.91 -20.52 -15.74
CA GLU A 150 -3.96 -21.29 -15.07
C GLU A 150 -4.86 -20.40 -14.20
N THR A 151 -4.28 -19.36 -13.57
CA THR A 151 -5.05 -18.39 -12.77
C THR A 151 -5.99 -17.56 -13.64
N LEU A 152 -5.51 -17.06 -14.78
CA LEU A 152 -6.33 -16.34 -15.76
C LEU A 152 -7.47 -17.24 -16.29
N ALA A 153 -7.16 -18.49 -16.64
CA ALA A 153 -8.18 -19.46 -17.08
C ALA A 153 -9.23 -19.74 -15.97
N ALA A 154 -8.81 -19.80 -14.71
CA ALA A 154 -9.74 -19.99 -13.59
C ALA A 154 -10.66 -18.78 -13.38
N VAL A 155 -10.15 -17.55 -13.52
CA VAL A 155 -10.94 -16.32 -13.48
C VAL A 155 -11.95 -16.31 -14.62
N GLU A 156 -11.52 -16.60 -15.85
CA GLU A 156 -12.41 -16.65 -17.01
C GLU A 156 -13.50 -17.71 -16.86
N ALA A 157 -13.14 -18.91 -16.42
CA ALA A 157 -14.10 -19.99 -16.17
C ALA A 157 -15.17 -19.59 -15.12
N GLU A 158 -14.78 -18.85 -14.08
CA GLU A 158 -15.74 -18.37 -13.08
C GLU A 158 -16.70 -17.32 -13.65
N LEU A 159 -16.22 -16.40 -14.49
CA LEU A 159 -17.05 -15.40 -15.15
C LEU A 159 -17.98 -16.01 -16.20
N VAL A 160 -17.54 -17.07 -16.89
CA VAL A 160 -18.38 -17.87 -17.79
C VAL A 160 -19.46 -18.65 -17.02
N ARG A 161 -19.11 -19.23 -15.88
CA ARG A 161 -20.04 -20.00 -15.04
C ARG A 161 -21.23 -19.17 -14.56
N ALA A 162 -20.96 -17.92 -14.15
CA ALA A 162 -22.00 -17.01 -13.71
C ALA A 162 -21.56 -15.55 -13.94
N PRO A 163 -22.43 -14.71 -14.53
CA PRO A 163 -22.13 -13.29 -14.72
C PRO A 163 -21.73 -12.59 -13.40
N ALA A 164 -20.85 -11.60 -13.50
CA ALA A 164 -20.49 -10.72 -12.42
C ALA A 164 -20.49 -9.27 -12.90
N SER A 165 -20.78 -8.34 -12.00
CA SER A 165 -20.65 -6.90 -12.30
C SER A 165 -19.20 -6.42 -12.13
N LEU A 166 -18.42 -7.06 -11.26
CA LEU A 166 -17.08 -6.61 -10.90
C LEU A 166 -16.11 -7.80 -10.74
N LEU A 167 -14.93 -7.66 -11.33
CA LEU A 167 -13.72 -8.38 -10.97
C LEU A 167 -12.85 -7.47 -10.08
N ALA A 168 -12.61 -7.85 -8.82
CA ALA A 168 -11.79 -7.09 -7.88
C ALA A 168 -10.45 -7.81 -7.65
N VAL A 169 -9.33 -7.15 -7.95
CA VAL A 169 -8.00 -7.75 -7.87
C VAL A 169 -6.99 -6.77 -7.27
N THR A 170 -5.97 -7.30 -6.58
CA THR A 170 -4.81 -6.50 -6.21
C THR A 170 -3.96 -6.18 -7.44
N GLY A 171 -3.38 -5.00 -7.50
CA GLY A 171 -2.45 -4.64 -8.57
C GLY A 171 -1.06 -5.25 -8.36
N ALA A 172 -0.61 -5.29 -7.11
CA ALA A 172 0.62 -5.94 -6.68
C ALA A 172 0.44 -6.53 -5.28
N SER A 173 0.96 -7.71 -5.05
CA SER A 173 0.85 -8.41 -3.76
C SER A 173 1.65 -7.69 -2.67
N ASN A 174 1.01 -7.42 -1.55
CA ASN A 174 1.70 -6.88 -0.36
C ASN A 174 2.52 -7.94 0.40
N VAL A 175 2.48 -9.20 -0.04
CA VAL A 175 3.24 -10.32 0.52
C VAL A 175 4.41 -10.68 -0.38
N THR A 176 4.14 -11.00 -1.64
CA THR A 176 5.16 -11.53 -2.56
C THR A 176 5.79 -10.45 -3.44
N GLY A 177 5.18 -9.26 -3.49
CA GLY A 177 5.59 -8.18 -4.39
C GLY A 177 5.16 -8.39 -5.85
N GLU A 178 4.68 -9.57 -6.21
CA GLU A 178 4.30 -9.92 -7.57
C GLU A 178 3.17 -9.03 -8.10
N ILE A 179 3.35 -8.53 -9.33
CA ILE A 179 2.38 -7.70 -10.04
C ILE A 179 1.45 -8.61 -10.84
N LEU A 180 0.15 -8.43 -10.67
CA LEU A 180 -0.82 -9.24 -11.42
C LEU A 180 -0.85 -8.84 -12.91
N PRO A 181 -1.19 -9.77 -13.80
CA PRO A 181 -1.30 -9.53 -15.26
C PRO A 181 -2.57 -8.71 -15.55
N LEU A 182 -2.52 -7.39 -15.23
CA LEU A 182 -3.70 -6.52 -15.26
C LEU A 182 -4.29 -6.35 -16.65
N ALA A 183 -3.48 -6.35 -17.72
CA ALA A 183 -3.97 -6.18 -19.07
C ALA A 183 -4.88 -7.37 -19.47
N GLU A 184 -4.44 -8.60 -19.18
CA GLU A 184 -5.19 -9.83 -19.45
C GLU A 184 -6.44 -9.92 -18.56
N LEU A 185 -6.34 -9.54 -17.29
CA LEU A 185 -7.49 -9.52 -16.36
C LEU A 185 -8.55 -8.51 -16.78
N VAL A 186 -8.15 -7.34 -17.27
CA VAL A 186 -9.05 -6.31 -17.83
C VAL A 186 -9.77 -6.89 -19.05
N GLU A 187 -9.02 -7.49 -19.98
CA GLU A 187 -9.59 -8.07 -21.20
C GLU A 187 -10.61 -9.18 -20.88
N ILE A 188 -10.28 -10.08 -19.94
CA ILE A 188 -11.17 -11.14 -19.49
C ILE A 188 -12.44 -10.54 -18.85
N ALA A 189 -12.29 -9.61 -17.91
CA ALA A 189 -13.42 -8.97 -17.24
C ALA A 189 -14.39 -8.33 -18.25
N HIS A 190 -13.87 -7.50 -19.15
CA HIS A 190 -14.67 -6.78 -20.14
C HIS A 190 -15.34 -7.72 -21.17
N ARG A 191 -14.64 -8.77 -21.60
CA ARG A 191 -15.20 -9.79 -22.52
C ARG A 191 -16.45 -10.45 -21.94
N HIS A 192 -16.51 -10.61 -20.63
CA HIS A 192 -17.63 -11.20 -19.91
C HIS A 192 -18.59 -10.17 -19.27
N GLY A 193 -18.48 -8.90 -19.66
CA GLY A 193 -19.38 -7.83 -19.24
C GLY A 193 -19.17 -7.35 -17.79
N ALA A 194 -18.10 -7.78 -17.12
CA ALA A 194 -17.71 -7.31 -15.81
C ALA A 194 -16.81 -6.07 -15.92
N ARG A 195 -16.91 -5.14 -14.95
CA ARG A 195 -15.89 -4.12 -14.72
C ARG A 195 -14.74 -4.68 -13.89
N ILE A 196 -13.61 -3.96 -13.88
CA ILE A 196 -12.47 -4.32 -13.05
C ILE A 196 -12.15 -3.22 -12.04
N ALA A 197 -11.98 -3.62 -10.76
CA ALA A 197 -11.44 -2.77 -9.71
C ALA A 197 -10.05 -3.28 -9.29
N VAL A 198 -9.08 -2.35 -9.26
CA VAL A 198 -7.71 -2.67 -8.86
C VAL A 198 -7.43 -2.04 -7.49
N ASP A 199 -7.07 -2.87 -6.50
CA ASP A 199 -6.40 -2.42 -5.30
C ASP A 199 -4.96 -2.03 -5.66
N GLY A 200 -4.74 -0.74 -5.84
CA GLY A 200 -3.46 -0.15 -6.22
C GLY A 200 -2.58 0.23 -5.03
N ALA A 201 -2.94 -0.20 -3.79
CA ALA A 201 -2.25 0.23 -2.58
C ALA A 201 -0.74 -0.06 -2.60
N GLN A 202 -0.33 -1.17 -3.22
CA GLN A 202 1.08 -1.53 -3.41
C GLN A 202 1.58 -1.23 -4.83
N LEU A 203 0.72 -1.19 -5.83
CA LEU A 203 1.14 -0.94 -7.20
C LEU A 203 1.49 0.54 -7.45
N VAL A 204 0.60 1.46 -7.06
CA VAL A 204 0.71 2.89 -7.37
C VAL A 204 1.98 3.56 -6.82
N PRO A 205 2.49 3.20 -5.61
CA PRO A 205 3.76 3.74 -5.12
C PRO A 205 5.00 3.34 -5.93
N HIS A 206 4.93 2.23 -6.67
CA HIS A 206 6.08 1.56 -7.29
C HIS A 206 6.06 1.58 -8.82
N HIS A 207 4.86 1.65 -9.42
CA HIS A 207 4.66 1.62 -10.86
C HIS A 207 3.68 2.68 -11.34
N ARG A 208 3.93 3.22 -12.55
CA ARG A 208 2.97 4.10 -13.21
C ARG A 208 1.73 3.33 -13.62
N VAL A 209 0.60 3.79 -13.14
CA VAL A 209 -0.72 3.26 -13.52
C VAL A 209 -1.43 4.31 -14.37
N HIS A 210 -2.05 3.88 -15.47
CA HIS A 210 -2.84 4.76 -16.32
C HIS A 210 -4.19 4.08 -16.59
N LEU A 211 -5.21 4.50 -15.85
CA LEU A 211 -6.54 3.86 -15.87
C LEU A 211 -7.10 3.71 -17.28
N GLU A 212 -7.13 4.81 -18.04
CA GLU A 212 -7.71 4.82 -19.39
C GLU A 212 -6.99 3.87 -20.33
N ARG A 213 -5.64 3.91 -20.35
CA ARG A 213 -4.83 3.07 -21.23
C ARG A 213 -4.91 1.59 -20.90
N LEU A 214 -4.98 1.26 -19.61
CA LEU A 214 -5.09 -0.13 -19.14
C LEU A 214 -6.55 -0.64 -19.18
N GLY A 215 -7.54 0.24 -19.34
CA GLY A 215 -8.93 -0.15 -19.30
C GLY A 215 -9.48 -0.41 -17.89
N ILE A 216 -8.76 0.00 -16.84
CA ILE A 216 -9.20 -0.17 -15.44
C ILE A 216 -10.43 0.71 -15.20
N ASP A 217 -11.48 0.15 -14.58
CA ASP A 217 -12.71 0.89 -14.29
C ASP A 217 -12.68 1.59 -12.94
N TYR A 218 -12.04 0.98 -11.94
CA TYR A 218 -11.85 1.55 -10.61
C TYR A 218 -10.45 1.26 -10.09
N LEU A 219 -9.81 2.27 -9.49
CA LEU A 219 -8.51 2.16 -8.82
C LEU A 219 -8.62 2.75 -7.42
N ALA A 220 -8.16 2.02 -6.41
CA ALA A 220 -8.10 2.48 -5.02
C ALA A 220 -6.65 2.49 -4.51
N PHE A 221 -6.23 3.58 -3.85
CA PHE A 221 -4.92 3.64 -3.20
C PHE A 221 -4.88 4.61 -2.01
N SER A 222 -3.82 4.51 -1.21
CA SER A 222 -3.65 5.25 0.05
C SER A 222 -2.45 6.17 0.00
N GLY A 223 -2.60 7.39 0.51
CA GLY A 223 -1.53 8.36 0.61
C GLY A 223 -0.38 7.93 1.53
N HIS A 224 -0.70 7.24 2.65
CA HIS A 224 0.35 6.82 3.59
C HIS A 224 1.34 5.79 3.04
N LYS A 225 1.02 5.13 1.92
CA LYS A 225 1.95 4.27 1.17
C LYS A 225 2.63 5.01 0.02
N LEU A 226 1.99 6.10 -0.43
CA LEU A 226 2.50 6.99 -1.48
C LEU A 226 3.23 8.21 -0.87
N TYR A 227 3.96 8.03 0.22
CA TYR A 227 4.78 9.05 0.86
C TYR A 227 4.02 10.30 1.34
N ALA A 228 2.70 10.19 1.57
CA ALA A 228 1.84 11.24 2.10
C ALA A 228 1.03 10.73 3.33
N PRO A 229 1.66 10.58 4.52
CA PRO A 229 1.04 9.98 5.70
C PRO A 229 0.09 10.94 6.44
N TYR A 230 -0.86 11.55 5.72
CA TYR A 230 -1.78 12.55 6.27
C TYR A 230 -3.25 12.12 6.24
N GLY A 231 -3.50 10.80 6.22
CA GLY A 231 -4.84 10.22 6.37
C GLY A 231 -5.77 10.45 5.17
N ALA A 232 -5.24 10.50 3.95
CA ALA A 232 -6.01 10.52 2.72
C ALA A 232 -5.72 9.31 1.85
N GLY A 233 -6.75 8.89 1.12
CA GLY A 233 -6.71 7.92 0.04
C GLY A 233 -7.77 8.29 -1.00
N VAL A 234 -7.86 7.53 -2.06
CA VAL A 234 -8.81 7.80 -3.14
C VAL A 234 -9.39 6.52 -3.73
N LEU A 235 -10.62 6.67 -4.24
CA LEU A 235 -11.22 5.82 -5.25
C LEU A 235 -11.33 6.64 -6.54
N VAL A 236 -10.73 6.16 -7.62
CA VAL A 236 -10.79 6.81 -8.94
C VAL A 236 -11.48 5.87 -9.92
N GLY A 237 -12.46 6.35 -10.67
CA GLY A 237 -13.10 5.52 -11.70
C GLY A 237 -14.48 5.98 -12.13
N ARG A 238 -15.24 5.06 -12.73
CA ARG A 238 -16.52 5.32 -13.38
C ARG A 238 -17.54 5.97 -12.47
N ARG A 239 -18.22 6.99 -13.00
CA ARG A 239 -19.17 7.82 -12.27
C ARG A 239 -20.50 7.12 -11.94
N ASP A 240 -21.03 6.35 -12.86
CA ASP A 240 -22.43 5.91 -12.88
C ASP A 240 -22.87 5.09 -11.64
N TRP A 241 -22.07 4.13 -11.19
CA TRP A 241 -22.38 3.37 -9.98
C TRP A 241 -22.31 4.22 -8.73
N LEU A 242 -21.31 5.10 -8.64
CA LEU A 242 -21.18 6.04 -7.52
C LEU A 242 -22.31 7.06 -7.52
N GLU A 243 -22.76 7.54 -8.68
CA GLU A 243 -23.86 8.49 -8.79
C GLU A 243 -25.22 7.87 -8.42
N SER A 244 -25.43 6.59 -8.73
CA SER A 244 -26.67 5.89 -8.42
C SER A 244 -26.73 5.31 -7.00
N ALA A 245 -25.60 5.11 -6.34
CA ALA A 245 -25.54 4.57 -5.00
C ALA A 245 -26.09 5.55 -3.95
N PRO A 246 -26.63 5.06 -2.83
CA PRO A 246 -26.89 5.89 -1.67
C PRO A 246 -25.59 6.53 -1.16
N PRO A 247 -25.64 7.66 -0.46
CA PRO A 247 -24.44 8.30 0.09
C PRO A 247 -23.72 7.32 1.03
N TYR A 248 -22.39 7.27 0.91
CA TYR A 248 -21.55 6.43 1.77
C TYR A 248 -21.65 6.85 3.24
N LEU A 249 -21.64 8.17 3.46
CA LEU A 249 -21.92 8.80 4.74
C LEU A 249 -23.03 9.81 4.55
N ALA A 250 -24.09 9.73 5.34
CA ALA A 250 -25.16 10.70 5.33
C ALA A 250 -24.82 11.89 6.24
N GLY A 251 -24.79 13.10 5.69
CA GLY A 251 -24.45 14.29 6.48
C GLY A 251 -24.38 15.58 5.66
N GLY A 252 -24.05 16.66 6.34
CA GLY A 252 -23.89 17.97 5.70
C GLY A 252 -22.78 17.92 4.64
N GLY A 253 -23.02 18.53 3.47
CA GLY A 253 -22.14 18.53 2.31
C GLY A 253 -22.50 17.52 1.24
N ALA A 254 -23.07 16.39 1.61
CA ALA A 254 -23.53 15.37 0.67
C ALA A 254 -24.94 15.66 0.11
N VAL A 255 -25.56 16.77 0.47
CA VAL A 255 -26.97 17.09 0.16
C VAL A 255 -27.10 18.39 -0.66
N ARG A 256 -28.10 18.44 -1.54
CA ARG A 256 -28.58 19.66 -2.18
C ARG A 256 -29.67 20.35 -1.34
N SER A 257 -30.61 19.57 -0.83
CA SER A 257 -31.69 20.05 0.03
C SER A 257 -32.16 18.97 0.98
N VAL A 258 -32.62 19.38 2.16
CA VAL A 258 -33.17 18.50 3.20
C VAL A 258 -34.41 19.12 3.78
N THR A 259 -35.47 18.33 3.90
CA THR A 259 -36.64 18.59 4.72
C THR A 259 -36.76 17.50 5.79
N LEU A 260 -37.73 17.59 6.68
CA LEU A 260 -37.97 16.52 7.67
C LEU A 260 -38.34 15.19 7.02
N ASP A 261 -38.98 15.24 5.84
CA ASP A 261 -39.53 14.04 5.18
C ASP A 261 -38.77 13.63 3.92
N HIS A 262 -37.85 14.46 3.41
CA HIS A 262 -37.18 14.19 2.13
C HIS A 262 -35.77 14.78 2.05
N THR A 263 -34.87 14.05 1.41
CA THR A 263 -33.49 14.48 1.14
C THR A 263 -33.16 14.35 -0.35
N THR A 264 -32.68 15.44 -0.95
CA THR A 264 -32.09 15.44 -2.29
C THR A 264 -30.57 15.44 -2.15
N TRP A 265 -29.93 14.34 -2.58
CA TRP A 265 -28.48 14.18 -2.49
C TRP A 265 -27.74 15.00 -3.54
N ALA A 266 -26.53 15.42 -3.21
CA ALA A 266 -25.61 16.05 -4.15
C ALA A 266 -25.15 15.04 -5.21
N PRO A 267 -24.64 15.49 -6.37
CA PRO A 267 -23.94 14.63 -7.31
C PRO A 267 -22.57 14.19 -6.73
N VAL A 268 -21.97 13.14 -7.30
CA VAL A 268 -20.59 12.78 -6.99
C VAL A 268 -19.61 13.87 -7.47
N PRO A 269 -18.50 14.11 -6.78
CA PRO A 269 -18.00 13.39 -5.60
C PRO A 269 -18.65 13.81 -4.29
N ALA A 270 -19.31 14.96 -4.19
CA ALA A 270 -19.85 15.51 -2.95
C ALA A 270 -20.83 14.56 -2.22
N ARG A 271 -21.58 13.72 -2.96
CA ARG A 271 -22.49 12.70 -2.40
C ARG A 271 -21.84 11.79 -1.38
N HIS A 272 -20.57 11.46 -1.55
CA HIS A 272 -19.84 10.54 -0.68
C HIS A 272 -18.83 11.24 0.24
N GLU A 273 -18.78 12.57 0.23
CA GLU A 273 -17.86 13.38 1.05
C GLU A 273 -18.63 14.21 2.10
N ALA A 274 -19.47 13.54 2.89
CA ALA A 274 -20.19 14.20 3.97
C ALA A 274 -19.23 14.67 5.08
N GLY A 275 -19.55 15.79 5.70
CA GLY A 275 -18.72 16.43 6.72
C GLY A 275 -17.68 17.38 6.10
N THR A 276 -16.65 17.71 6.85
CA THR A 276 -15.49 18.46 6.36
C THR A 276 -14.45 17.48 5.82
N PRO A 277 -14.08 17.57 4.54
CA PRO A 277 -13.09 16.64 3.98
C PRO A 277 -11.70 16.88 4.56
N ASN A 278 -10.84 15.86 4.49
CA ASN A 278 -9.44 15.98 4.87
C ASN A 278 -8.63 16.75 3.80
N VAL A 279 -8.71 18.09 3.85
CA VAL A 279 -8.04 18.97 2.87
C VAL A 279 -6.53 18.82 2.94
N VAL A 280 -5.96 18.80 4.16
CA VAL A 280 -4.51 18.65 4.35
C VAL A 280 -4.02 17.34 3.74
N GLY A 281 -4.75 16.25 3.98
CA GLY A 281 -4.41 14.95 3.40
C GLY A 281 -4.53 14.91 1.87
N ALA A 282 -5.54 15.56 1.29
CA ALA A 282 -5.70 15.66 -0.16
C ALA A 282 -4.57 16.46 -0.81
N VAL A 283 -4.20 17.61 -0.22
CA VAL A 283 -3.08 18.45 -0.67
C VAL A 283 -1.76 17.68 -0.57
N ALA A 284 -1.54 16.97 0.54
CA ALA A 284 -0.36 16.13 0.73
C ALA A 284 -0.28 15.01 -0.31
N LEU A 285 -1.41 14.31 -0.57
CA LEU A 285 -1.48 13.24 -1.56
C LEU A 285 -1.20 13.75 -2.97
N ALA A 286 -1.76 14.91 -3.34
CA ALA A 286 -1.48 15.53 -4.62
C ALA A 286 0.00 15.91 -4.77
N ALA A 287 0.61 16.49 -3.73
CA ALA A 287 2.04 16.82 -3.74
C ALA A 287 2.92 15.57 -3.90
N ALA A 288 2.54 14.43 -3.30
CA ALA A 288 3.22 13.16 -3.51
C ALA A 288 3.06 12.65 -4.95
N CYS A 289 1.85 12.72 -5.51
CA CYS A 289 1.60 12.38 -6.91
C CYS A 289 2.47 13.23 -7.86
N GLU A 290 2.55 14.54 -7.64
CA GLU A 290 3.37 15.47 -8.43
C GLU A 290 4.87 15.16 -8.32
N ALA A 291 5.36 14.94 -7.08
CA ALA A 291 6.76 14.62 -6.85
C ALA A 291 7.18 13.30 -7.48
N ILE A 292 6.36 12.25 -7.34
CA ILE A 292 6.63 10.96 -7.98
C ILE A 292 6.49 11.08 -9.50
N ALA A 293 5.50 11.82 -10.02
CA ALA A 293 5.34 12.05 -11.45
C ALA A 293 6.56 12.74 -12.09
N ALA A 294 7.30 13.53 -11.35
CA ALA A 294 8.52 14.18 -11.83
C ALA A 294 9.74 13.24 -11.96
N LEU A 295 9.71 12.07 -11.31
CA LEU A 295 10.76 11.07 -11.46
C LEU A 295 10.60 10.33 -12.79
N PRO A 296 11.67 10.05 -13.53
CA PRO A 296 11.61 9.16 -14.68
C PRO A 296 11.14 7.75 -14.27
N ASP A 297 10.17 7.21 -15.01
CA ASP A 297 9.59 5.88 -14.69
C ASP A 297 10.66 4.78 -14.66
N SER A 298 11.61 4.84 -15.58
CA SER A 298 12.74 3.90 -15.63
C SER A 298 13.64 3.98 -14.39
N GLU A 299 13.84 5.16 -13.81
CA GLU A 299 14.68 5.32 -12.61
C GLU A 299 14.02 4.70 -11.37
N LEU A 300 12.71 4.94 -11.18
CA LEU A 300 11.95 4.36 -10.08
C LEU A 300 12.05 2.82 -10.12
N ARG A 301 11.72 2.23 -11.27
CA ARG A 301 11.74 0.78 -11.46
C ARG A 301 13.15 0.19 -11.27
N LEU A 302 14.16 0.74 -11.94
CA LEU A 302 15.54 0.24 -11.85
C LEU A 302 16.13 0.39 -10.44
N HIS A 303 15.74 1.41 -9.69
CA HIS A 303 16.16 1.59 -8.30
C HIS A 303 15.68 0.41 -7.44
N GLU A 304 14.41 0.11 -7.48
CA GLU A 304 13.83 -0.97 -6.68
C GLU A 304 14.27 -2.36 -7.15
N GLU A 305 14.33 -2.61 -8.46
CA GLU A 305 14.83 -3.85 -9.03
C GLU A 305 16.24 -4.17 -8.52
N ARG A 306 17.17 -3.20 -8.58
CA ARG A 306 18.55 -3.39 -8.11
C ARG A 306 18.64 -3.76 -6.63
N LEU A 307 17.88 -3.07 -5.79
CA LEU A 307 17.86 -3.32 -4.35
C LEU A 307 17.19 -4.67 -4.03
N ARG A 308 16.08 -4.97 -4.72
CA ARG A 308 15.37 -6.24 -4.57
C ARG A 308 16.22 -7.42 -5.01
N ASP A 309 16.86 -7.35 -6.18
CA ASP A 309 17.73 -8.42 -6.70
C ASP A 309 18.92 -8.64 -5.77
N ARG A 310 19.52 -7.55 -5.25
CA ARG A 310 20.59 -7.64 -4.25
C ARG A 310 20.13 -8.40 -3.02
N LEU A 311 18.96 -8.08 -2.49
CA LEU A 311 18.39 -8.76 -1.32
C LEU A 311 18.10 -10.24 -1.62
N LEU A 312 17.45 -10.53 -2.75
CA LEU A 312 17.13 -11.91 -3.13
C LEU A 312 18.36 -12.78 -3.32
N CYS A 313 19.39 -12.28 -4.03
CA CYS A 313 20.65 -13.01 -4.20
C CYS A 313 21.36 -13.28 -2.86
N ALA A 314 21.30 -12.32 -1.92
CA ALA A 314 21.90 -12.49 -0.60
C ALA A 314 21.12 -13.50 0.26
N LEU A 315 19.79 -13.46 0.25
CA LEU A 315 18.96 -14.44 0.96
C LEU A 315 19.13 -15.86 0.39
N GLU A 316 19.23 -15.99 -0.93
CA GLU A 316 19.53 -17.27 -1.58
C GLU A 316 20.89 -17.82 -1.15
N PHE A 317 21.93 -16.97 -1.11
CA PHE A 317 23.27 -17.36 -0.63
C PHE A 317 23.26 -17.81 0.84
N LEU A 318 22.41 -17.22 1.68
CA LEU A 318 22.22 -17.57 3.08
C LEU A 318 21.26 -18.75 3.28
N GLU A 319 20.76 -19.35 2.20
CA GLU A 319 19.74 -20.42 2.22
C GLU A 319 18.44 -20.02 2.96
N VAL A 320 18.10 -18.72 2.94
CA VAL A 320 16.88 -18.17 3.56
C VAL A 320 15.72 -18.24 2.58
N PRO A 321 14.66 -19.03 2.86
CA PRO A 321 13.54 -19.21 1.95
C PRO A 321 12.72 -17.92 1.75
N THR A 322 12.37 -17.61 0.49
CA THR A 322 11.49 -16.51 0.13
C THR A 322 10.13 -17.02 -0.33
N LEU A 323 9.06 -16.26 -0.05
CA LEU A 323 7.69 -16.59 -0.42
C LEU A 323 7.32 -15.92 -1.75
N GLN A 324 6.94 -16.72 -2.73
CA GLN A 324 6.49 -16.29 -4.05
C GLN A 324 5.34 -17.18 -4.53
N LEU A 325 4.41 -16.62 -5.30
CA LEU A 325 3.27 -17.37 -5.85
C LEU A 325 3.58 -17.89 -7.26
N TRP A 326 4.15 -17.04 -8.12
CA TRP A 326 4.44 -17.31 -9.53
C TRP A 326 5.91 -17.03 -9.87
N ARG A 327 6.80 -17.67 -9.18
CA ARG A 327 8.24 -17.42 -9.24
C ARG A 327 8.75 -17.24 -10.67
N GLY A 328 9.14 -15.99 -11.01
CA GLY A 328 9.75 -15.65 -12.29
C GLY A 328 8.79 -15.52 -13.47
N GLU A 329 7.47 -15.71 -13.29
CA GLU A 329 6.48 -15.52 -14.37
C GLU A 329 6.01 -14.07 -14.52
N VAL A 330 6.13 -13.25 -13.47
CA VAL A 330 5.68 -11.87 -13.44
C VAL A 330 6.73 -10.94 -12.85
N GLU A 331 6.63 -9.66 -13.17
CA GLU A 331 7.41 -8.60 -12.51
C GLU A 331 6.99 -8.48 -11.03
N ALA A 332 7.87 -7.90 -10.21
CA ALA A 332 7.58 -7.67 -8.81
C ALA A 332 8.17 -6.35 -8.33
N ILE A 333 7.43 -5.70 -7.42
CA ILE A 333 7.86 -4.48 -6.72
C ILE A 333 8.89 -4.79 -5.63
N GLY A 334 9.42 -3.76 -4.98
CA GLY A 334 10.43 -3.84 -3.92
C GLY A 334 9.97 -4.51 -2.62
N VAL A 335 9.18 -5.59 -2.68
CA VAL A 335 8.68 -6.36 -1.53
C VAL A 335 9.24 -7.77 -1.55
N VAL A 336 9.87 -8.19 -0.45
CA VAL A 336 10.43 -9.53 -0.28
C VAL A 336 9.99 -10.09 1.06
N THR A 337 9.26 -11.21 1.03
CA THR A 337 8.85 -11.94 2.23
C THR A 337 9.65 -13.21 2.36
N PHE A 338 10.14 -13.49 3.57
CA PHE A 338 11.03 -14.63 3.86
C PHE A 338 10.78 -15.20 5.26
N THR A 339 11.32 -16.38 5.52
CA THR A 339 11.36 -17.02 6.84
C THR A 339 12.80 -17.38 7.18
N VAL A 340 13.15 -17.34 8.47
CA VAL A 340 14.46 -17.79 8.95
C VAL A 340 14.25 -19.07 9.76
N ASP A 341 14.85 -20.16 9.32
CA ASP A 341 14.67 -21.46 9.96
C ASP A 341 15.17 -21.44 11.40
N GLY A 342 14.39 -22.01 12.31
CA GLY A 342 14.70 -22.05 13.73
C GLY A 342 14.27 -20.79 14.53
N TYR A 343 13.71 -19.76 13.86
CA TYR A 343 13.29 -18.52 14.52
C TYR A 343 11.85 -18.12 14.14
N ASP A 344 11.09 -17.63 15.12
CA ASP A 344 9.80 -17.01 14.86
C ASP A 344 9.98 -15.64 14.20
N ALA A 345 9.04 -15.25 13.34
CA ALA A 345 9.12 -14.00 12.56
C ALA A 345 9.17 -12.76 13.47
N GLU A 346 8.44 -12.79 14.58
CA GLU A 346 8.41 -11.74 15.60
C GLU A 346 9.80 -11.53 16.20
N LEU A 347 10.49 -12.62 16.59
CA LEU A 347 11.86 -12.56 17.11
C LEU A 347 12.81 -11.97 16.06
N VAL A 348 12.74 -12.44 14.81
CA VAL A 348 13.60 -11.94 13.72
C VAL A 348 13.41 -10.44 13.52
N ALA A 349 12.18 -9.94 13.48
CA ALA A 349 11.91 -8.53 13.28
C ALA A 349 12.39 -7.69 14.47
N GLN A 350 12.12 -8.13 15.70
CA GLN A 350 12.59 -7.45 16.91
C GLN A 350 14.12 -7.44 17.02
N TYR A 351 14.76 -8.56 16.72
CA TYR A 351 16.21 -8.69 16.68
C TYR A 351 16.84 -7.69 15.67
N LEU A 352 16.34 -7.66 14.43
CA LEU A 352 16.83 -6.74 13.41
C LEU A 352 16.68 -5.27 13.84
N SER A 353 15.57 -4.93 14.49
CA SER A 353 15.34 -3.60 15.03
C SER A 353 16.28 -3.30 16.21
N ALA A 354 16.39 -4.22 17.17
CA ALA A 354 17.06 -4.00 18.44
C ALA A 354 18.58 -4.01 18.33
N GLU A 355 19.14 -4.92 17.55
CA GLU A 355 20.60 -5.12 17.45
C GLU A 355 21.20 -4.46 16.20
N HIS A 356 20.40 -4.22 15.14
CA HIS A 356 20.90 -3.69 13.85
C HIS A 356 20.26 -2.38 13.40
N GLY A 357 19.22 -1.87 14.09
CA GLY A 357 18.50 -0.66 13.70
C GLY A 357 17.80 -0.76 12.34
N VAL A 358 17.33 -1.96 11.99
CA VAL A 358 16.61 -2.26 10.74
C VAL A 358 15.15 -2.53 11.04
N GLY A 359 14.27 -1.72 10.47
CA GLY A 359 12.81 -1.91 10.58
C GLY A 359 12.28 -2.77 9.43
N VAL A 360 11.68 -3.90 9.77
CA VAL A 360 10.95 -4.80 8.87
C VAL A 360 9.58 -5.12 9.47
N ARG A 361 8.71 -5.75 8.71
CA ARG A 361 7.40 -6.21 9.19
C ARG A 361 7.42 -7.70 9.47
N ASP A 362 6.82 -8.13 10.57
CA ASP A 362 6.50 -9.51 10.88
C ASP A 362 4.99 -9.77 10.81
N GLY A 363 4.59 -11.05 10.79
CA GLY A 363 3.22 -11.51 10.91
C GLY A 363 2.62 -12.07 9.63
N ARG A 364 1.30 -11.89 9.45
CA ARG A 364 0.51 -12.42 8.30
C ARG A 364 0.09 -11.35 7.31
N PHE A 365 0.52 -10.12 7.46
CA PHE A 365 0.40 -8.98 6.53
C PHE A 365 -1.03 -8.70 6.04
N CYS A 366 -2.05 -9.00 6.85
CA CYS A 366 -3.46 -8.90 6.47
C CYS A 366 -3.80 -9.67 5.17
N ALA A 367 -3.12 -10.80 4.90
CA ALA A 367 -3.31 -11.67 3.76
C ALA A 367 -3.30 -13.15 4.20
N HIS A 368 -4.13 -13.47 5.20
CA HIS A 368 -4.14 -14.78 5.85
C HIS A 368 -4.36 -15.94 4.88
N PRO A 369 -5.29 -15.88 3.89
CA PRO A 369 -5.46 -16.97 2.93
C PRO A 369 -4.19 -17.22 2.10
N LEU A 370 -3.50 -16.17 1.66
CA LEU A 370 -2.25 -16.29 0.90
C LEU A 370 -1.14 -16.92 1.74
N LEU A 371 -0.96 -16.48 3.00
CA LEU A 371 0.03 -17.05 3.92
C LEU A 371 -0.30 -18.51 4.30
N ALA A 372 -1.58 -18.86 4.45
CA ALA A 372 -2.00 -20.24 4.67
C ALA A 372 -1.51 -21.16 3.54
N ARG A 373 -1.54 -20.66 2.33
CA ARG A 373 -1.12 -21.38 1.14
C ARG A 373 0.41 -21.43 0.95
N LEU A 374 1.10 -20.30 1.12
CA LEU A 374 2.54 -20.20 0.86
C LEU A 374 3.41 -20.69 2.02
N ASN A 375 2.93 -20.57 3.26
CA ASN A 375 3.71 -20.84 4.47
C ASN A 375 2.95 -21.65 5.52
N GLY A 376 1.90 -22.39 5.14
CA GLY A 376 1.08 -23.16 6.09
C GLY A 376 0.42 -22.30 7.17
N GLY A 377 0.17 -21.00 6.92
CA GLY A 377 -0.43 -20.05 7.85
C GLY A 377 0.50 -19.53 8.95
N ARG A 378 1.77 -19.93 8.94
CA ARG A 378 2.78 -19.37 9.85
C ARG A 378 3.07 -17.92 9.51
N THR A 379 3.56 -17.17 10.51
CA THR A 379 4.07 -15.80 10.32
C THR A 379 5.34 -15.80 9.48
N ALA A 380 5.65 -14.66 8.86
CA ALA A 380 6.84 -14.45 8.07
C ALA A 380 7.39 -13.04 8.31
N VAL A 381 8.60 -12.77 7.83
CA VAL A 381 9.22 -11.45 7.83
C VAL A 381 9.12 -10.86 6.43
N ARG A 382 8.76 -9.58 6.35
CA ARG A 382 8.70 -8.85 5.09
C ARG A 382 9.61 -7.63 5.13
N ALA A 383 10.58 -7.59 4.24
CA ALA A 383 11.33 -6.39 3.90
C ALA A 383 10.67 -5.70 2.70
N SER A 384 10.53 -4.39 2.75
CA SER A 384 9.98 -3.61 1.65
C SER A 384 10.79 -2.34 1.40
N LEU A 385 11.11 -2.14 0.14
CA LEU A 385 11.99 -1.12 -0.39
C LEU A 385 11.17 0.02 -1.01
N GLY A 386 11.77 1.19 -1.13
CA GLY A 386 11.11 2.33 -1.75
C GLY A 386 12.10 3.45 -2.07
N LEU A 387 11.59 4.65 -2.37
CA LEU A 387 12.38 5.80 -2.87
C LEU A 387 13.57 6.20 -2.00
N GLY A 388 13.48 5.98 -0.69
CA GLY A 388 14.55 6.31 0.28
C GLY A 388 15.49 5.16 0.61
N SER A 389 15.22 3.95 0.12
CA SER A 389 16.04 2.77 0.43
C SER A 389 17.38 2.80 -0.31
N THR A 390 18.41 2.28 0.31
CA THR A 390 19.78 2.28 -0.21
C THR A 390 20.41 0.89 -0.17
N THR A 391 21.50 0.73 -0.90
CA THR A 391 22.33 -0.49 -0.82
C THR A 391 22.80 -0.76 0.62
N GLU A 392 23.15 0.29 1.38
CA GLU A 392 23.57 0.14 2.79
C GLU A 392 22.45 -0.44 3.67
N ASP A 393 21.20 -0.06 3.44
CA ASP A 393 20.06 -0.58 4.20
C ASP A 393 19.86 -2.08 3.94
N VAL A 394 19.95 -2.50 2.68
CA VAL A 394 19.88 -3.92 2.29
C VAL A 394 21.06 -4.71 2.88
N ASP A 395 22.27 -4.16 2.79
CA ASP A 395 23.46 -4.83 3.31
C ASP A 395 23.41 -5.03 4.83
N ARG A 396 22.86 -4.05 5.56
CA ARG A 396 22.67 -4.14 7.00
C ARG A 396 21.62 -5.20 7.37
N LEU A 397 20.51 -5.28 6.63
CA LEU A 397 19.53 -6.35 6.79
C LEU A 397 20.19 -7.71 6.59
N VAL A 398 20.92 -7.89 5.49
CA VAL A 398 21.60 -9.15 5.14
C VAL A 398 22.63 -9.53 6.20
N ALA A 399 23.43 -8.57 6.66
CA ALA A 399 24.43 -8.80 7.73
C ALA A 399 23.76 -9.25 9.05
N GLY A 400 22.64 -8.63 9.42
CA GLY A 400 21.85 -9.03 10.59
C GLY A 400 21.31 -10.45 10.46
N ILE A 401 20.75 -10.82 9.30
CA ILE A 401 20.26 -12.18 9.06
C ILE A 401 21.43 -13.19 9.09
N ALA A 402 22.54 -12.87 8.44
CA ALA A 402 23.72 -13.75 8.43
C ALA A 402 24.26 -14.00 9.85
N GLN A 403 24.30 -12.96 10.70
CA GLN A 403 24.72 -13.10 12.10
C GLN A 403 23.72 -13.95 12.88
N LEU A 404 22.43 -13.73 12.72
CA LEU A 404 21.38 -14.51 13.39
C LEU A 404 21.49 -16.00 13.06
N VAL A 405 21.64 -16.33 11.78
CA VAL A 405 21.77 -17.72 11.32
C VAL A 405 23.05 -18.38 11.85
N ALA A 406 24.17 -17.64 11.88
CA ALA A 406 25.49 -18.21 12.26
C ALA A 406 25.69 -18.29 13.77
N GLN A 407 25.17 -17.36 14.57
CA GLN A 407 25.54 -17.16 15.97
C GLN A 407 24.32 -17.00 16.91
N GLY A 408 23.13 -16.78 16.36
CA GLY A 408 21.97 -16.37 17.15
C GLY A 408 22.03 -14.90 17.57
N PRO A 409 21.00 -14.42 18.33
CA PRO A 409 20.97 -13.06 18.84
C PRO A 409 22.02 -12.84 19.93
N ALA A 410 22.60 -11.63 19.98
CA ALA A 410 23.55 -11.23 21.03
C ALA A 410 22.85 -10.75 22.32
N TRP A 411 21.57 -10.39 22.23
CA TRP A 411 20.73 -9.95 23.35
C TRP A 411 19.74 -11.05 23.76
N THR A 412 19.07 -10.87 24.92
CA THR A 412 18.01 -11.78 25.39
C THR A 412 16.65 -11.27 24.92
N TYR A 413 15.76 -12.22 24.59
CA TYR A 413 14.42 -11.95 24.13
C TYR A 413 13.40 -12.75 24.97
N ASP A 414 12.23 -12.16 25.22
CA ASP A 414 11.13 -12.86 25.91
C ASP A 414 10.39 -13.84 24.97
N ALA A 415 9.36 -14.50 25.50
CA ALA A 415 8.58 -15.49 24.76
C ALA A 415 7.82 -14.88 23.56
N GLU A 416 7.58 -13.59 23.59
CA GLU A 416 6.94 -12.81 22.50
C GLU A 416 7.99 -12.20 21.55
N GLY A 417 9.27 -12.61 21.66
CA GLY A 417 10.36 -12.14 20.79
C GLY A 417 10.81 -10.70 21.07
N ARG A 418 10.42 -10.06 22.17
CA ARG A 418 10.82 -8.69 22.52
C ARG A 418 12.13 -8.67 23.31
N PRO A 419 13.00 -7.65 23.12
CA PRO A 419 14.20 -7.50 23.93
C PRO A 419 13.86 -7.44 25.43
N ALA A 420 14.53 -8.24 26.26
CA ALA A 420 14.28 -8.33 27.69
C ALA A 420 15.59 -8.32 28.49
N PRO A 421 15.97 -7.17 29.16
CA PRO A 421 15.24 -5.90 29.16
C PRO A 421 15.42 -5.13 27.84
N ASP A 422 14.51 -4.18 27.56
CA ASP A 422 14.73 -3.18 26.50
C ASP A 422 15.21 -1.87 27.13
N PRO A 423 16.52 -1.55 27.04
CA PRO A 423 17.07 -0.31 27.60
C PRO A 423 16.92 0.90 26.69
N ARG A 424 16.35 0.75 25.48
CA ARG A 424 16.24 1.82 24.49
C ARG A 424 15.24 2.88 24.96
N PRO A 425 15.63 4.18 25.09
CA PRO A 425 14.70 5.20 25.53
C PRO A 425 13.68 5.55 24.44
N LEU A 426 12.43 5.74 24.84
CA LEU A 426 11.44 6.39 23.99
C LEU A 426 11.69 7.92 23.96
N PRO A 427 11.31 8.62 22.87
CA PRO A 427 11.30 10.07 22.84
C PRO A 427 10.50 10.66 24.00
N ALA A 428 10.97 11.76 24.60
CA ALA A 428 10.38 12.35 25.82
C ALA A 428 8.90 12.78 25.67
N TRP A 429 8.41 12.95 24.44
CA TRP A 429 7.01 13.28 24.16
C TRP A 429 6.11 12.04 23.98
N VAL A 430 6.70 10.82 23.98
CA VAL A 430 5.96 9.56 23.95
C VAL A 430 5.80 9.08 25.39
N THR A 431 4.58 9.04 25.90
CA THR A 431 4.29 8.36 27.18
C THR A 431 4.30 6.85 26.95
N GLU A 432 4.87 6.09 27.87
CA GLU A 432 4.79 4.63 27.83
C GLU A 432 3.31 4.20 27.88
N THR A 433 2.72 3.99 26.74
CA THR A 433 1.48 3.23 26.64
C THR A 433 1.87 1.76 26.55
N GLY A 434 1.42 0.97 27.52
CA GLY A 434 1.64 -0.49 27.50
C GLY A 434 1.38 -1.05 26.11
N ALA A 435 2.25 -1.93 25.63
CA ALA A 435 2.19 -2.53 24.32
C ALA A 435 0.76 -3.03 24.03
N GLY A 436 0.07 -2.34 23.13
CA GLY A 436 -1.19 -2.85 22.59
C GLY A 436 -0.90 -4.15 21.80
N PRO A 437 -1.86 -5.06 21.68
CA PRO A 437 -1.68 -6.30 20.96
C PRO A 437 -1.25 -5.97 19.52
N ALA A 438 -0.14 -6.54 19.07
CA ALA A 438 0.21 -6.57 17.68
C ALA A 438 -0.97 -7.18 16.90
N CYS A 439 -1.26 -6.66 15.71
CA CYS A 439 -2.21 -7.31 14.81
C CYS A 439 -1.68 -8.72 14.52
N ALA A 440 -2.23 -9.70 15.20
CA ALA A 440 -1.92 -11.11 15.01
C ALA A 440 -2.35 -11.60 13.64
#